data_a2fed77657e919687c3d2b8363211f9e
#
_entry.id   a2fed77657e919687c3d2b8363211f9e
#
_cell.length_a   1.000
_cell.length_b   1.000
_cell.length_c   1.000
_cell.angle_alpha   90.00
_cell.angle_beta   90.00
_cell.angle_gamma   90.00
#
_symmetry.space_group_name_H-M   'P 1'
#
loop_
_entity.id
_entity.type
_entity.pdbx_description
1 polymer ?
#
loop_
_entity_poly.entity_id
_entity_poly.type
_entity_poly.pdbx_seq_one_letter_code
_entity_poly.pdbx_strand_id
1 'polypeptide(L)'
;GIDVIGQDTIYDHNWRKGGYGELTLLQGLAYNSSIAIDKAVDVAYQNKDVFLQKLQQMGLEKDSTFKGSWPVYALGFHHRRPTSMVSFFNAIANGGKMVSPKLQEGSAIVADSMIAKKKNIESMQKALRFFVTNGLGKKAETKMVNVAGISGSIHTEDGIYADFCGYFPIEKPKYTVLVSYKRPGAPAPGGNMAGQTFRKIAELLQKNNK
;
A
#
# COMPACT_ATOMS: atom_id res chain seq x y z
N GLY A 1 -13.45 -5.49 -14.50
CA GLY A 1 -13.79 -6.80 -14.07
C GLY A 1 -14.75 -6.78 -12.90
N ILE A 2 -15.52 -7.83 -12.83
CA ILE A 2 -16.40 -8.19 -11.72
C ILE A 2 -16.06 -9.63 -11.37
N ASP A 3 -15.97 -9.96 -10.10
CA ASP A 3 -15.81 -11.32 -9.60
C ASP A 3 -16.70 -11.54 -8.39
N VAL A 4 -17.15 -12.78 -8.18
CA VAL A 4 -18.03 -13.15 -7.05
C VAL A 4 -17.27 -14.16 -6.19
N ILE A 5 -17.07 -13.82 -4.92
CA ILE A 5 -16.31 -14.63 -3.97
C ILE A 5 -17.22 -14.92 -2.76
N GLY A 6 -17.74 -16.13 -2.71
CA GLY A 6 -18.73 -16.49 -1.71
C GLY A 6 -20.02 -15.65 -1.88
N GLN A 7 -20.33 -14.83 -0.90
CA GLN A 7 -21.51 -13.92 -0.92
C GLN A 7 -21.14 -12.48 -1.34
N ASP A 8 -19.86 -12.18 -1.53
CA ASP A 8 -19.37 -10.84 -1.86
C ASP A 8 -19.12 -10.70 -3.35
N THR A 9 -19.44 -9.52 -3.89
CA THR A 9 -19.10 -9.14 -5.25
C THR A 9 -17.97 -8.12 -5.22
N ILE A 10 -16.87 -8.44 -5.89
CA ILE A 10 -15.67 -7.61 -5.95
C ILE A 10 -15.60 -6.94 -7.33
N TYR A 11 -15.27 -5.66 -7.33
CA TYR A 11 -15.19 -4.84 -8.53
C TYR A 11 -13.81 -4.23 -8.68
N ASP A 12 -13.26 -4.29 -9.88
CA ASP A 12 -12.18 -3.38 -10.26
C ASP A 12 -12.75 -2.00 -10.59
N HIS A 13 -12.01 -0.94 -10.35
CA HIS A 13 -12.51 0.43 -10.54
C HIS A 13 -12.91 0.74 -12.00
N ASN A 14 -12.45 -0.03 -12.97
CA ASN A 14 -12.81 0.09 -14.39
C ASN A 14 -13.87 -0.93 -14.85
N TRP A 15 -14.58 -1.59 -13.93
CA TRP A 15 -15.53 -2.66 -14.24
C TRP A 15 -16.59 -2.27 -15.28
N ARG A 16 -17.07 -1.01 -15.25
CA ARG A 16 -18.03 -0.47 -16.22
C ARG A 16 -17.46 -0.32 -17.62
N LYS A 17 -16.14 -0.39 -17.77
CA LYS A 17 -15.41 -0.30 -19.06
C LYS A 17 -14.90 -1.66 -19.53
N GLY A 18 -15.43 -2.77 -18.98
CA GLY A 18 -15.05 -4.13 -19.34
C GLY A 18 -13.96 -4.77 -18.46
N GLY A 19 -13.38 -4.03 -17.52
CA GLY A 19 -12.28 -4.55 -16.66
C GLY A 19 -10.92 -4.47 -17.34
N TYR A 20 -9.95 -5.20 -16.79
CA TYR A 20 -8.54 -5.18 -17.25
C TYR A 20 -8.15 -6.36 -18.15
N GLY A 21 -9.02 -7.39 -18.26
CA GLY A 21 -8.66 -8.65 -18.90
C GLY A 21 -7.64 -9.45 -18.09
N GLU A 22 -6.76 -10.19 -18.77
CA GLU A 22 -5.69 -10.94 -18.11
C GLU A 22 -4.59 -10.01 -17.59
N LEU A 23 -4.19 -10.20 -16.34
CA LEU A 23 -3.15 -9.43 -15.68
C LEU A 23 -2.10 -10.35 -15.06
N THR A 24 -0.84 -9.96 -15.16
CA THR A 24 0.19 -10.49 -14.26
C THR A 24 -0.03 -9.91 -12.86
N LEU A 25 0.50 -10.56 -11.82
CA LEU A 25 0.42 -10.04 -10.44
C LEU A 25 1.01 -8.62 -10.33
N LEU A 26 2.10 -8.35 -11.04
CA LEU A 26 2.71 -7.01 -11.07
C LEU A 26 1.77 -5.96 -11.66
N GLN A 27 1.07 -6.29 -12.75
CA GLN A 27 0.06 -5.41 -13.34
C GLN A 27 -1.16 -5.26 -12.43
N GLY A 28 -1.60 -6.35 -11.77
CA GLY A 28 -2.67 -6.32 -10.78
C GLY A 28 -2.39 -5.32 -9.66
N LEU A 29 -1.19 -5.35 -9.11
CA LEU A 29 -0.73 -4.36 -8.12
C LEU A 29 -0.64 -2.95 -8.72
N ALA A 30 -0.09 -2.80 -9.92
CA ALA A 30 0.09 -1.50 -10.57
C ALA A 30 -1.24 -0.80 -10.90
N TYR A 31 -2.25 -1.57 -11.23
CA TYR A 31 -3.60 -1.07 -11.56
C TYR A 31 -4.55 -1.12 -10.36
N ASN A 32 -4.06 -1.56 -9.20
CA ASN A 32 -4.84 -1.70 -7.98
C ASN A 32 -6.10 -2.56 -8.22
N SER A 33 -5.93 -3.67 -8.94
CA SER A 33 -7.02 -4.60 -9.26
C SER A 33 -7.37 -5.41 -8.02
N SER A 34 -8.57 -5.19 -7.49
CA SER A 34 -9.08 -5.95 -6.36
C SER A 34 -9.18 -7.44 -6.68
N ILE A 35 -9.61 -7.79 -7.90
CA ILE A 35 -9.75 -9.16 -8.35
C ILE A 35 -8.39 -9.87 -8.44
N ALA A 36 -7.37 -9.21 -9.01
CA ALA A 36 -6.04 -9.80 -9.13
C ALA A 36 -5.39 -10.01 -7.75
N ILE A 37 -5.57 -9.08 -6.83
CA ILE A 37 -5.05 -9.17 -5.47
C ILE A 37 -5.74 -10.28 -4.70
N ASP A 38 -7.07 -10.35 -4.77
CA ASP A 38 -7.84 -11.40 -4.11
C ASP A 38 -7.41 -12.81 -4.57
N LYS A 39 -7.36 -13.04 -5.88
CA LYS A 39 -6.88 -14.31 -6.44
C LYS A 39 -5.45 -14.65 -6.01
N ALA A 40 -4.57 -13.65 -5.91
CA ALA A 40 -3.22 -13.87 -5.42
C ALA A 40 -3.17 -14.25 -3.94
N VAL A 41 -4.03 -13.63 -3.13
CA VAL A 41 -4.15 -13.95 -1.70
C VAL A 41 -4.74 -15.34 -1.50
N ASP A 42 -5.77 -15.70 -2.27
CA ASP A 42 -6.40 -17.02 -2.21
C ASP A 42 -5.41 -18.15 -2.57
N VAL A 43 -4.63 -17.95 -3.62
CA VAL A 43 -3.56 -18.91 -4.00
C VAL A 43 -2.47 -19.00 -2.93
N ALA A 44 -2.09 -17.86 -2.31
CA ALA A 44 -1.01 -17.82 -1.32
C ALA A 44 -1.44 -18.31 0.07
N TYR A 45 -2.69 -18.10 0.42
CA TYR A 45 -3.23 -18.34 1.77
C TYR A 45 -4.59 -19.03 1.69
N GLN A 46 -4.59 -20.36 1.76
CA GLN A 46 -5.81 -21.15 1.79
C GLN A 46 -6.58 -21.07 3.12
N ASN A 47 -5.98 -20.41 4.12
CA ASN A 47 -6.53 -20.29 5.47
C ASN A 47 -6.42 -18.84 5.96
N LYS A 48 -7.56 -18.27 6.35
CA LYS A 48 -7.70 -16.94 6.91
C LYS A 48 -6.76 -16.70 8.11
N ASP A 49 -6.70 -17.66 9.04
CA ASP A 49 -5.93 -17.46 10.27
C ASP A 49 -4.44 -17.40 10.00
N VAL A 50 -3.95 -18.19 9.04
CA VAL A 50 -2.54 -18.12 8.59
C VAL A 50 -2.22 -16.75 8.00
N PHE A 51 -3.11 -16.20 7.18
CA PHE A 51 -2.94 -14.85 6.64
C PHE A 51 -2.94 -13.78 7.74
N LEU A 52 -3.90 -13.84 8.67
CA LEU A 52 -3.99 -12.89 9.77
C LEU A 52 -2.77 -12.94 10.69
N GLN A 53 -2.28 -14.15 11.01
CA GLN A 53 -1.00 -14.32 11.72
C GLN A 53 0.16 -13.68 10.96
N LYS A 54 0.19 -13.84 9.64
CA LYS A 54 1.25 -13.25 8.81
C LYS A 54 1.21 -11.73 8.81
N LEU A 55 0.02 -11.13 8.72
CA LEU A 55 -0.14 -9.67 8.87
C LEU A 55 0.36 -9.20 10.23
N GLN A 56 0.00 -9.90 11.30
CA GLN A 56 0.43 -9.56 12.66
C GLN A 56 1.95 -9.65 12.82
N GLN A 57 2.58 -10.69 12.27
CA GLN A 57 4.04 -10.81 12.23
C GLN A 57 4.71 -9.65 11.48
N MET A 58 4.03 -9.08 10.49
CA MET A 58 4.48 -7.90 9.75
C MET A 58 4.14 -6.57 10.43
N GLY A 59 3.72 -6.58 11.72
CA GLY A 59 3.35 -5.38 12.46
C GLY A 59 2.01 -4.75 12.04
N LEU A 60 1.21 -5.48 11.26
CA LEU A 60 -0.12 -5.06 10.82
C LEU A 60 -1.18 -5.70 11.72
N GLU A 61 -1.70 -4.94 12.65
CA GLU A 61 -2.68 -5.41 13.63
C GLU A 61 -3.99 -5.83 12.97
N LYS A 62 -4.66 -6.83 13.57
CA LYS A 62 -6.01 -7.23 13.17
C LYS A 62 -7.00 -6.14 13.56
N ASP A 63 -7.83 -5.70 12.62
CA ASP A 63 -8.99 -4.88 12.95
C ASP A 63 -10.10 -5.76 13.53
N SER A 64 -10.28 -5.68 14.85
CA SER A 64 -11.30 -6.43 15.57
C SER A 64 -12.72 -5.89 15.34
N THR A 65 -12.85 -4.70 14.79
CA THR A 65 -14.14 -4.05 14.51
C THR A 65 -14.69 -4.41 13.12
N PHE A 66 -13.84 -4.98 12.25
CA PHE A 66 -14.24 -5.36 10.91
C PHE A 66 -15.25 -6.51 10.90
N LYS A 67 -16.40 -6.28 10.28
CA LYS A 67 -17.52 -7.24 10.20
C LYS A 67 -17.70 -7.87 8.81
N GLY A 68 -16.90 -7.46 7.83
CA GLY A 68 -16.96 -7.99 6.46
C GLY A 68 -16.41 -9.41 6.34
N SER A 69 -16.57 -10.00 5.17
CA SER A 69 -16.04 -11.31 4.85
C SER A 69 -14.51 -11.31 4.76
N TRP A 70 -13.93 -12.50 4.80
CA TRP A 70 -12.49 -12.72 4.68
C TRP A 70 -11.87 -12.14 3.39
N PRO A 71 -12.44 -12.34 2.19
CA PRO A 71 -11.88 -11.75 0.98
C PRO A 71 -11.82 -10.22 1.03
N VAL A 72 -12.89 -9.58 1.51
CA VAL A 72 -12.95 -8.12 1.68
C VAL A 72 -11.90 -7.63 2.69
N TYR A 73 -11.67 -8.39 3.78
CA TYR A 73 -10.59 -8.09 4.71
C TYR A 73 -9.22 -8.15 4.04
N ALA A 74 -8.97 -9.19 3.24
CA ALA A 74 -7.70 -9.39 2.53
C ALA A 74 -7.40 -8.26 1.53
N LEU A 75 -8.43 -7.65 0.94
CA LEU A 75 -8.32 -6.48 0.06
C LEU A 75 -8.01 -5.17 0.79
N GLY A 76 -7.98 -5.16 2.13
CA GLY A 76 -7.63 -3.99 2.91
C GLY A 76 -8.79 -3.03 3.20
N PHE A 77 -10.04 -3.44 3.01
CA PHE A 77 -11.22 -2.66 3.37
C PHE A 77 -11.47 -2.66 4.90
N HIS A 78 -10.48 -2.21 5.66
CA HIS A 78 -10.54 -2.13 7.12
C HIS A 78 -9.60 -1.04 7.63
N HIS A 79 -9.78 -0.65 8.91
CA HIS A 79 -8.97 0.39 9.51
C HIS A 79 -7.57 -0.11 9.88
N ARG A 80 -6.57 0.74 9.66
CA ARG A 80 -5.18 0.53 10.06
C ARG A 80 -4.63 1.78 10.72
N ARG A 81 -3.76 1.61 11.70
CA ARG A 81 -3.04 2.75 12.29
C ARG A 81 -2.05 3.31 11.26
N PRO A 82 -2.03 4.63 11.03
CA PRO A 82 -1.07 5.26 10.12
C PRO A 82 0.39 4.91 10.45
N THR A 83 0.71 4.83 11.74
CA THR A 83 2.05 4.45 12.22
C THR A 83 2.44 3.03 11.82
N SER A 84 1.52 2.05 11.90
CA SER A 84 1.77 0.67 11.45
C SER A 84 2.03 0.61 9.94
N MET A 85 1.27 1.38 9.15
CA MET A 85 1.48 1.47 7.71
C MET A 85 2.84 2.08 7.36
N VAL A 86 3.21 3.20 8.01
CA VAL A 86 4.54 3.82 7.81
C VAL A 86 5.65 2.85 8.19
N SER A 87 5.53 2.14 9.31
CA SER A 87 6.53 1.15 9.76
C SER A 87 6.67 -0.01 8.77
N PHE A 88 5.55 -0.51 8.23
CA PHE A 88 5.55 -1.59 7.24
C PHE A 88 6.24 -1.16 5.94
N PHE A 89 5.90 0.02 5.39
CA PHE A 89 6.55 0.54 4.19
C PHE A 89 8.02 0.89 4.43
N ASN A 90 8.35 1.39 5.63
CA ASN A 90 9.74 1.59 6.04
C ASN A 90 10.51 0.27 6.06
N ALA A 91 9.91 -0.80 6.58
CA ALA A 91 10.56 -2.11 6.57
C ALA A 91 10.84 -2.61 5.15
N ILE A 92 9.90 -2.43 4.21
CA ILE A 92 10.14 -2.76 2.79
C ILE A 92 11.30 -1.92 2.24
N ALA A 93 11.31 -0.61 2.47
CA ALA A 93 12.38 0.29 2.04
C ALA A 93 13.74 -0.11 2.63
N ASN A 94 13.74 -0.56 3.88
CA ASN A 94 14.93 -0.92 4.68
C ASN A 94 15.33 -2.41 4.52
N GLY A 95 15.03 -3.01 3.39
CA GLY A 95 15.44 -4.38 3.06
C GLY A 95 14.77 -5.48 3.89
N GLY A 96 13.64 -5.19 4.52
CA GLY A 96 12.88 -6.10 5.38
C GLY A 96 13.04 -5.86 6.89
N LYS A 97 13.94 -4.97 7.29
CA LYS A 97 14.17 -4.64 8.70
C LYS A 97 13.13 -3.63 9.19
N MET A 98 12.28 -4.06 10.12
CA MET A 98 11.27 -3.20 10.73
C MET A 98 11.82 -2.49 11.96
N VAL A 99 11.59 -1.20 12.05
CA VAL A 99 11.92 -0.37 13.22
C VAL A 99 10.66 0.25 13.80
N SER A 100 10.63 0.40 15.13
CA SER A 100 9.55 1.08 15.81
C SER A 100 9.65 2.60 15.58
N PRO A 101 8.54 3.27 15.19
CA PRO A 101 8.53 4.72 15.05
C PRO A 101 8.76 5.38 16.42
N LYS A 102 9.48 6.50 16.42
CA LYS A 102 9.76 7.31 17.60
C LYS A 102 9.39 8.76 17.35
N LEU A 103 8.93 9.44 18.39
CA LEU A 103 8.66 10.88 18.39
C LEU A 103 9.84 11.69 18.94
N GLN A 104 10.81 11.03 19.60
CA GLN A 104 11.99 11.66 20.19
C GLN A 104 13.25 11.06 19.57
N GLU A 105 14.32 11.84 19.56
CA GLU A 105 15.65 11.37 19.16
C GLU A 105 16.12 10.20 20.05
N GLY A 106 16.92 9.33 19.48
CA GLY A 106 17.49 8.18 20.15
C GLY A 106 17.72 7.01 19.21
N SER A 107 18.34 5.95 19.73
CA SER A 107 18.66 4.75 18.95
C SER A 107 17.40 4.08 18.42
N ALA A 108 17.42 3.63 17.18
CA ALA A 108 16.34 2.87 16.58
C ALA A 108 16.11 1.55 17.34
N ILE A 109 14.85 1.25 17.64
CA ILE A 109 14.45 -0.04 18.19
C ILE A 109 14.04 -0.93 17.03
N VAL A 110 14.76 -2.03 16.83
CA VAL A 110 14.42 -3.03 15.83
C VAL A 110 13.27 -3.87 16.38
N ALA A 111 12.11 -3.79 15.71
CA ALA A 111 10.93 -4.58 16.05
C ALA A 111 10.99 -5.99 15.43
N ASP A 112 11.49 -6.08 14.18
CA ASP A 112 11.76 -7.34 13.48
C ASP A 112 12.98 -7.16 12.58
N SER A 113 13.86 -8.15 12.57
CA SER A 113 15.06 -8.13 11.74
C SER A 113 14.77 -8.43 10.26
N MET A 114 13.67 -9.15 9.97
CA MET A 114 13.30 -9.54 8.61
C MET A 114 11.82 -9.94 8.51
N ILE A 115 10.96 -9.01 8.15
CA ILE A 115 9.50 -9.25 8.03
C ILE A 115 9.12 -10.25 6.92
N ALA A 116 9.99 -10.45 5.94
CA ALA A 116 9.79 -11.39 4.84
C ALA A 116 11.13 -11.79 4.22
N LYS A 117 11.14 -12.90 3.45
CA LYS A 117 12.34 -13.33 2.71
C LYS A 117 12.85 -12.20 1.81
N LYS A 118 14.17 -12.01 1.74
CA LYS A 118 14.84 -10.97 0.95
C LYS A 118 14.30 -10.86 -0.48
N LYS A 119 14.15 -12.01 -1.17
CA LYS A 119 13.58 -12.07 -2.53
C LYS A 119 12.18 -11.42 -2.61
N ASN A 120 11.34 -11.62 -1.60
CA ASN A 120 9.99 -11.06 -1.58
C ASN A 120 10.03 -9.56 -1.35
N ILE A 121 10.94 -9.08 -0.48
CA ILE A 121 11.16 -7.64 -0.27
C ILE A 121 11.61 -6.96 -1.55
N GLU A 122 12.61 -7.51 -2.24
CA GLU A 122 13.08 -6.98 -3.54
C GLU A 122 11.99 -6.98 -4.61
N SER A 123 11.16 -8.02 -4.65
CA SER A 123 10.01 -8.09 -5.56
C SER A 123 8.97 -7.01 -5.23
N MET A 124 8.70 -6.77 -3.96
CA MET A 124 7.78 -5.72 -3.53
C MET A 124 8.34 -4.32 -3.82
N GLN A 125 9.63 -4.08 -3.59
CA GLN A 125 10.29 -2.81 -3.95
C GLN A 125 10.14 -2.51 -5.45
N LYS A 126 10.36 -3.50 -6.31
CA LYS A 126 10.14 -3.39 -7.77
C LYS A 126 8.69 -3.11 -8.11
N ALA A 127 7.74 -3.78 -7.44
CA ALA A 127 6.32 -3.57 -7.66
C ALA A 127 5.86 -2.16 -7.25
N LEU A 128 6.32 -1.65 -6.10
CA LEU A 128 6.03 -0.29 -5.64
C LEU A 128 6.62 0.77 -6.58
N ARG A 129 7.81 0.52 -7.13
CA ARG A 129 8.37 1.40 -8.17
C ARG A 129 7.56 1.33 -9.46
N PHE A 130 7.18 0.14 -9.90
CA PHE A 130 6.38 -0.07 -11.11
C PHE A 130 4.99 0.59 -10.99
N PHE A 131 4.38 0.57 -9.81
CA PHE A 131 3.13 1.28 -9.54
C PHE A 131 3.25 2.79 -9.84
N VAL A 132 4.37 3.41 -9.47
CA VAL A 132 4.62 4.83 -9.71
C VAL A 132 4.93 5.10 -11.19
N THR A 133 5.74 4.27 -11.83
CA THR A 133 6.19 4.52 -13.21
C THR A 133 5.16 4.12 -14.27
N ASN A 134 4.44 3.04 -14.06
CA ASN A 134 3.59 2.41 -15.08
C ASN A 134 2.12 2.29 -14.66
N GLY A 135 1.83 2.39 -13.35
CA GLY A 135 0.51 2.19 -12.78
C GLY A 135 -0.25 3.47 -12.45
N LEU A 136 -1.14 3.36 -11.47
CA LEU A 136 -2.00 4.44 -11.02
C LEU A 136 -1.25 5.51 -10.19
N GLY A 137 0.00 5.25 -9.82
CA GLY A 137 0.84 6.14 -9.02
C GLY A 137 1.59 7.22 -9.79
N LYS A 138 1.39 7.38 -11.10
CA LYS A 138 2.14 8.32 -11.96
C LYS A 138 2.18 9.78 -11.47
N LYS A 139 1.18 10.20 -10.69
CA LYS A 139 1.16 11.55 -10.11
C LYS A 139 2.16 11.75 -8.97
N ALA A 140 2.69 10.67 -8.40
CA ALA A 140 3.77 10.70 -7.43
C ALA A 140 5.17 10.74 -8.09
N GLU A 141 5.27 10.45 -9.39
CA GLU A 141 6.53 10.46 -10.12
C GLU A 141 7.14 11.87 -10.20
N THR A 142 8.45 11.95 -10.04
CA THR A 142 9.22 13.19 -10.17
C THR A 142 10.58 12.91 -10.80
N LYS A 143 11.13 13.90 -11.52
CA LYS A 143 12.49 13.84 -12.09
C LYS A 143 13.59 14.16 -11.08
N MET A 144 13.24 14.63 -9.88
CA MET A 144 14.21 15.10 -8.88
C MET A 144 14.77 13.96 -8.03
N VAL A 145 13.98 12.93 -7.79
CA VAL A 145 14.33 11.76 -6.97
C VAL A 145 13.45 10.58 -7.37
N ASN A 146 14.03 9.39 -7.43
CA ASN A 146 13.26 8.18 -7.68
C ASN A 146 12.44 7.80 -6.44
N VAL A 147 11.16 7.61 -6.62
CA VAL A 147 10.20 7.28 -5.55
C VAL A 147 9.54 5.94 -5.82
N ALA A 148 9.12 5.26 -4.76
CA ALA A 148 8.32 4.05 -4.81
C ALA A 148 7.18 4.14 -3.79
N GLY A 149 6.03 3.59 -4.10
CA GLY A 149 4.87 3.63 -3.23
C GLY A 149 3.61 3.10 -3.89
N ILE A 150 2.51 3.13 -3.15
CA ILE A 150 1.20 2.70 -3.62
C ILE A 150 0.11 3.62 -3.05
N SER A 151 -0.99 3.75 -3.77
CA SER A 151 -2.17 4.47 -3.29
C SER A 151 -3.26 3.51 -2.83
N GLY A 152 -4.10 3.98 -1.92
CA GLY A 152 -5.34 3.35 -1.52
C GLY A 152 -6.48 4.36 -1.50
N SER A 153 -7.70 3.87 -1.61
CA SER A 153 -8.90 4.65 -1.37
C SER A 153 -9.96 3.75 -0.73
N ILE A 154 -10.55 4.23 0.35
CA ILE A 154 -11.62 3.51 1.03
C ILE A 154 -12.81 4.42 1.23
N HIS A 155 -14.01 3.90 0.96
CA HIS A 155 -15.27 4.56 1.24
C HIS A 155 -15.78 4.08 2.60
N THR A 156 -16.06 5.03 3.48
CA THR A 156 -16.65 4.80 4.79
C THR A 156 -17.91 5.62 4.95
N GLU A 157 -18.69 5.36 5.99
CA GLU A 157 -19.92 6.14 6.27
C GLU A 157 -19.64 7.63 6.48
N ASP A 158 -18.46 7.97 7.00
CA ASP A 158 -18.04 9.33 7.33
C ASP A 158 -17.18 10.01 6.26
N GLY A 159 -17.01 9.39 5.07
CA GLY A 159 -16.32 9.97 3.93
C GLY A 159 -15.43 9.00 3.17
N ILE A 160 -14.64 9.57 2.27
CA ILE A 160 -13.66 8.84 1.46
C ILE A 160 -12.27 9.16 1.97
N TYR A 161 -11.51 8.14 2.31
CA TYR A 161 -10.08 8.26 2.60
C TYR A 161 -9.30 7.95 1.33
N ALA A 162 -8.35 8.82 1.00
CA ALA A 162 -7.50 8.71 -0.17
C ALA A 162 -6.04 8.83 0.27
N ASP A 163 -5.31 7.72 0.17
CA ASP A 163 -3.99 7.57 0.75
C ASP A 163 -2.93 7.33 -0.31
N PHE A 164 -1.70 7.73 0.00
CA PHE A 164 -0.50 7.31 -0.69
C PHE A 164 0.61 7.07 0.33
N CYS A 165 1.17 5.87 0.33
CA CYS A 165 2.32 5.53 1.17
C CYS A 165 3.49 5.10 0.31
N GLY A 166 4.68 5.63 0.60
CA GLY A 166 5.85 5.34 -0.19
C GLY A 166 7.15 5.83 0.46
N TYR A 167 8.25 5.65 -0.24
CA TYR A 167 9.58 6.02 0.24
C TYR A 167 10.47 6.55 -0.88
N PHE A 168 11.50 7.28 -0.50
CA PHE A 168 12.51 7.85 -1.38
C PHE A 168 13.80 8.25 -0.64
N PRO A 169 14.95 8.40 -1.36
CA PRO A 169 15.25 7.86 -2.70
C PRO A 169 15.17 6.34 -2.71
N ILE A 170 14.83 5.70 -3.84
CA ILE A 170 14.74 4.22 -3.88
C ILE A 170 16.12 3.55 -3.77
N GLU A 171 17.17 4.21 -4.21
CA GLU A 171 18.55 3.70 -4.22
C GLU A 171 19.15 3.62 -2.81
N LYS A 172 18.80 4.59 -1.97
CA LYS A 172 19.22 4.68 -0.56
C LYS A 172 18.09 5.35 0.22
N PRO A 173 17.09 4.60 0.65
CA PRO A 173 15.91 5.17 1.30
C PRO A 173 16.26 5.99 2.55
N LYS A 174 15.77 7.23 2.57
CA LYS A 174 15.93 8.15 3.69
C LYS A 174 14.58 8.49 4.34
N TYR A 175 13.53 8.52 3.55
CA TYR A 175 12.22 8.97 3.97
C TYR A 175 11.15 7.96 3.61
N THR A 176 10.27 7.67 4.55
CA THR A 176 9.00 6.96 4.32
C THR A 176 7.88 7.92 4.70
N VAL A 177 6.94 8.13 3.79
CA VAL A 177 5.89 9.14 3.94
C VAL A 177 4.54 8.51 3.65
N LEU A 178 3.58 8.77 4.52
CA LEU A 178 2.16 8.50 4.30
C LEU A 178 1.43 9.84 4.17
N VAL A 179 0.72 10.01 3.08
CA VAL A 179 -0.22 11.13 2.86
C VAL A 179 -1.62 10.57 2.88
N SER A 180 -2.48 11.13 3.73
CA SER A 180 -3.88 10.73 3.86
C SER A 180 -4.79 11.94 3.75
N TYR A 181 -5.84 11.82 2.96
CA TYR A 181 -6.91 12.81 2.84
C TYR A 181 -8.23 12.19 3.21
N LYS A 182 -9.01 12.86 4.04
CA LYS A 182 -10.42 12.58 4.25
C LYS A 182 -11.27 13.58 3.51
N ARG A 183 -12.25 13.13 2.74
CA ARG A 183 -13.21 13.98 2.02
C ARG A 183 -14.65 13.54 2.27
N PRO A 184 -15.56 14.50 2.46
CA PRO A 184 -16.97 14.21 2.63
C PRO A 184 -17.66 14.02 1.26
N GLY A 185 -17.37 12.94 0.56
CA GLY A 185 -17.99 12.64 -0.74
C GLY A 185 -17.16 13.11 -1.96
N ALA A 186 -17.55 12.67 -3.13
CA ALA A 186 -16.92 12.76 -4.44
C ALA A 186 -15.71 11.81 -4.62
N PRO A 187 -15.50 11.29 -5.84
CA PRO A 187 -14.39 10.39 -6.12
C PRO A 187 -13.05 11.03 -5.74
N ALA A 188 -12.30 10.37 -4.88
CA ALA A 188 -10.98 10.82 -4.43
C ALA A 188 -9.96 9.71 -4.69
N PRO A 189 -9.50 9.53 -5.94
CA PRO A 189 -8.48 8.53 -6.23
C PRO A 189 -7.18 8.89 -5.52
N GLY A 190 -6.73 8.04 -4.60
CA GLY A 190 -5.54 8.24 -3.77
C GLY A 190 -4.30 8.55 -4.60
N GLY A 191 -4.12 7.84 -5.72
CA GLY A 191 -3.01 8.08 -6.65
C GLY A 191 -2.96 9.50 -7.22
N ASN A 192 -4.11 10.12 -7.48
CA ASN A 192 -4.17 11.47 -8.03
C ASN A 192 -3.96 12.55 -6.96
N MET A 193 -4.61 12.44 -5.81
CA MET A 193 -4.57 13.47 -4.77
C MET A 193 -3.37 13.30 -3.84
N ALA A 194 -3.34 12.20 -3.12
CA ALA A 194 -2.28 11.92 -2.15
C ALA A 194 -0.93 11.74 -2.84
N GLY A 195 -0.90 11.12 -4.04
CA GLY A 195 0.31 10.97 -4.83
C GLY A 195 0.92 12.30 -5.27
N GLN A 196 0.12 13.30 -5.67
CA GLN A 196 0.64 14.65 -5.99
C GLN A 196 1.27 15.33 -4.77
N THR A 197 0.66 15.20 -3.60
CA THR A 197 1.20 15.77 -2.37
C THR A 197 2.46 15.04 -1.94
N PHE A 198 2.48 13.70 -2.04
CA PHE A 198 3.69 12.92 -1.81
C PHE A 198 4.85 13.39 -2.71
N ARG A 199 4.59 13.61 -4.01
CA ARG A 199 5.60 14.15 -4.94
C ARG A 199 6.15 15.49 -4.45
N LYS A 200 5.30 16.46 -4.09
CA LYS A 200 5.74 17.76 -3.60
C LYS A 200 6.61 17.65 -2.34
N ILE A 201 6.26 16.75 -1.42
CA ILE A 201 7.06 16.47 -0.22
C ILE A 201 8.42 15.91 -0.63
N ALA A 202 8.45 14.93 -1.54
CA ALA A 202 9.70 14.33 -2.01
C ALA A 202 10.62 15.35 -2.68
N GLU A 203 10.07 16.23 -3.53
CA GLU A 203 10.81 17.30 -4.18
C GLU A 203 11.37 18.32 -3.18
N LEU A 204 10.57 18.72 -2.18
CA LEU A 204 10.98 19.66 -1.14
C LEU A 204 12.12 19.08 -0.29
N LEU A 205 11.95 17.87 0.22
CA LEU A 205 12.98 17.23 1.05
C LEU A 205 14.26 16.93 0.27
N GLN A 206 14.16 16.62 -1.02
CA GLN A 206 15.32 16.42 -1.87
C GLN A 206 16.11 17.73 -2.12
N LYS A 207 15.42 18.87 -2.22
CA LYS A 207 16.08 20.19 -2.33
C LYS A 207 16.86 20.55 -1.07
N ASN A 208 16.28 20.26 0.09
CA ASN A 208 16.88 20.64 1.38
C ASN A 208 18.05 19.69 1.80
N ASN A 209 18.30 18.60 1.06
CA ASN A 209 19.40 17.69 1.31
C ASN A 209 20.58 17.88 0.35
N LYS A 210 20.57 18.94 -0.43
CA LYS A 210 21.71 19.39 -1.22
C LYS A 210 22.46 20.45 -0.45
#